data_fd6f774090f85331925cd68875ed948d
#
_entry.id   fd6f774090f85331925cd68875ed948d
#
_cell.length_a   1.000
_cell.length_b   1.000
_cell.length_c   1.000
_cell.angle_alpha   90.00
_cell.angle_beta   90.00
_cell.angle_gamma   90.00
#
_symmetry.space_group_name_H-M   'P 1'
#
loop_
_entity.id
_entity.type
_entity.pdbx_description
1 polymer ?
#
loop_
_entity_poly.entity_id
_entity_poly.type
_entity_poly.pdbx_seq_one_letter_code
_entity_poly.pdbx_strand_id
1 'polypeptide(L)'
;MNKEKTLKIQKLVKKFQDEFDALTRYEDNFGFVLAYQNEVDEDKNTHSMVSVHGRKSDVLCALAVLENKTGLVSTSARIHAETLRQMAMDKLRSAPGNDKSDDDTAN
;
A
#
# COMPACT_ATOMS: atom_id res chain seq x y z
N MET A 1 19.07 -0.42 -1.89
CA MET A 1 19.22 -1.77 -2.46
C MET A 1 19.49 -1.64 -3.94
N ASN A 2 20.39 -2.46 -4.49
CA ASN A 2 20.71 -2.37 -5.91
C ASN A 2 19.65 -3.11 -6.75
N LYS A 3 19.70 -2.84 -8.08
CA LYS A 3 18.70 -3.42 -8.99
C LYS A 3 18.76 -4.93 -9.05
N GLU A 4 19.95 -5.49 -9.01
CA GLU A 4 20.14 -6.95 -9.09
C GLU A 4 19.45 -7.64 -7.92
N LYS A 5 19.67 -7.16 -6.69
CA LYS A 5 19.02 -7.72 -5.51
C LYS A 5 17.53 -7.53 -5.57
N THR A 6 17.08 -6.36 -6.01
CA THR A 6 15.64 -6.07 -6.12
C THR A 6 14.97 -7.08 -7.05
N LEU A 7 15.58 -7.36 -8.21
CA LEU A 7 15.03 -8.33 -9.16
C LEU A 7 15.01 -9.74 -8.57
N LYS A 8 16.04 -10.12 -7.83
CA LYS A 8 16.09 -11.44 -7.19
C LYS A 8 14.99 -11.59 -6.15
N ILE A 9 14.74 -10.53 -5.37
CA ILE A 9 13.68 -10.56 -4.37
C ILE A 9 12.32 -10.63 -5.05
N GLN A 10 12.10 -9.87 -6.13
CA GLN A 10 10.85 -9.92 -6.86
C GLN A 10 10.57 -11.33 -7.39
N LYS A 11 11.58 -12.00 -7.92
CA LYS A 11 11.44 -13.38 -8.40
C LYS A 11 11.12 -14.34 -7.26
N LEU A 12 11.76 -14.14 -6.11
CA LEU A 12 11.52 -14.99 -4.94
C LEU A 12 10.09 -14.81 -4.42
N VAL A 13 9.62 -13.57 -4.35
CA VAL A 13 8.25 -13.28 -3.91
C VAL A 13 7.25 -13.87 -4.89
N LYS A 14 7.51 -13.72 -6.20
CA LYS A 14 6.63 -14.28 -7.23
C LYS A 14 6.54 -15.80 -7.10
N LYS A 15 7.67 -16.45 -6.89
CA LYS A 15 7.71 -17.90 -6.70
C LYS A 15 6.89 -18.31 -5.47
N PHE A 16 7.05 -17.57 -4.37
CA PHE A 16 6.28 -17.84 -3.17
C PHE A 16 4.79 -17.71 -3.44
N GLN A 17 4.38 -16.64 -4.13
CA GLN A 17 2.96 -16.43 -4.46
C GLN A 17 2.41 -17.57 -5.30
N ASP A 18 3.16 -18.02 -6.31
CA ASP A 18 2.72 -19.11 -7.18
C ASP A 18 2.54 -20.40 -6.38
N GLU A 19 3.46 -20.70 -5.47
CA GLU A 19 3.37 -21.90 -4.65
C GLU A 19 2.23 -21.79 -3.63
N PHE A 20 2.03 -20.60 -3.06
CA PHE A 20 0.94 -20.37 -2.13
C PHE A 20 -0.41 -20.52 -2.82
N ASP A 21 -0.52 -19.97 -4.04
CA ASP A 21 -1.76 -20.10 -4.82
C ASP A 21 -2.07 -21.56 -5.14
N ALA A 22 -1.04 -22.34 -5.46
CA ALA A 22 -1.23 -23.76 -5.75
C ALA A 22 -1.74 -24.53 -4.53
N LEU A 23 -1.20 -24.20 -3.34
CA LEU A 23 -1.60 -24.86 -2.10
C LEU A 23 -3.00 -24.46 -1.65
N THR A 24 -3.44 -23.26 -1.96
CA THR A 24 -4.71 -22.73 -1.47
C THR A 24 -5.79 -22.68 -2.54
N ARG A 25 -5.56 -23.30 -3.70
CA ARG A 25 -6.44 -23.15 -4.87
C ARG A 25 -7.90 -23.46 -4.59
N TYR A 26 -8.15 -24.47 -3.77
CA TYR A 26 -9.52 -24.89 -3.48
C TYR A 26 -9.95 -24.54 -2.06
N GLU A 27 -9.19 -23.69 -1.40
CA GLU A 27 -9.51 -23.24 -0.05
C GLU A 27 -10.19 -21.89 -0.09
N ASP A 28 -11.12 -21.65 0.81
CA ASP A 28 -11.80 -20.35 0.89
C ASP A 28 -11.87 -19.81 2.31
N ASN A 29 -11.24 -20.49 3.27
CA ASN A 29 -11.33 -20.12 4.68
C ASN A 29 -10.00 -19.58 5.21
N PHE A 30 -9.33 -18.80 4.41
CA PHE A 30 -8.05 -18.20 4.81
C PHE A 30 -8.01 -16.75 4.36
N GLY A 31 -7.12 -15.97 5.00
CA GLY A 31 -6.82 -14.62 4.56
C GLY A 31 -5.31 -14.44 4.53
N PHE A 32 -4.81 -13.87 3.45
CA PHE A 32 -3.39 -13.67 3.25
C PHE A 32 -3.13 -12.27 2.75
N VAL A 33 -2.18 -11.58 3.37
CA VAL A 33 -1.75 -10.25 2.96
C VAL A 33 -0.24 -10.23 2.93
N LEU A 34 0.32 -9.82 1.80
CA LEU A 34 1.75 -9.62 1.66
C LEU A 34 1.98 -8.22 1.12
N ALA A 35 2.86 -7.49 1.78
CA ALA A 35 3.25 -6.16 1.34
C ALA A 35 4.75 -6.05 1.46
N TYR A 36 5.39 -5.53 0.41
CA TYR A 36 6.83 -5.40 0.36
C TYR A 36 7.21 -4.14 -0.39
N GLN A 37 8.22 -3.45 0.10
CA GLN A 37 8.71 -2.23 -0.52
C GLN A 37 10.21 -2.10 -0.30
N ASN A 38 10.91 -1.62 -1.34
CA ASN A 38 12.29 -1.20 -1.17
C ASN A 38 12.62 -0.05 -2.11
N GLU A 39 13.59 0.75 -1.74
CA GLU A 39 14.13 1.79 -2.61
C GLU A 39 15.33 1.23 -3.35
N VAL A 40 15.43 1.56 -4.64
CA VAL A 40 16.55 1.15 -5.49
C VAL A 40 17.56 2.27 -5.49
N ASP A 41 18.80 1.96 -5.09
CA ASP A 41 19.85 2.95 -4.90
C ASP A 41 20.19 3.72 -6.18
N GLU A 42 20.23 3.04 -7.30
CA GLU A 42 20.69 3.62 -8.56
C GLU A 42 19.79 4.71 -9.08
N ASP A 43 18.47 4.48 -9.02
CA ASP A 43 17.51 5.42 -9.61
C ASP A 43 16.60 6.07 -8.58
N LYS A 44 16.75 5.72 -7.30
CA LYS A 44 15.94 6.25 -6.20
C LYS A 44 14.44 5.97 -6.34
N ASN A 45 14.08 5.08 -7.24
CA ASN A 45 12.68 4.67 -7.38
C ASN A 45 12.32 3.64 -6.32
N THR A 46 11.06 3.63 -5.95
CA THR A 46 10.53 2.67 -4.99
C THR A 46 9.89 1.51 -5.74
N HIS A 47 10.26 0.29 -5.37
CA HIS A 47 9.62 -0.92 -5.88
C HIS A 47 8.77 -1.51 -4.77
N SER A 48 7.52 -1.82 -5.10
CA SER A 48 6.60 -2.37 -4.12
C SER A 48 5.79 -3.51 -4.73
N MET A 49 5.38 -4.43 -3.87
CA MET A 49 4.54 -5.56 -4.26
C MET A 49 3.48 -5.75 -3.18
N VAL A 50 2.24 -5.94 -3.62
CA VAL A 50 1.12 -6.19 -2.70
C VAL A 50 0.35 -7.39 -3.24
N SER A 51 0.01 -8.30 -2.35
CA SER A 51 -0.77 -9.46 -2.70
C SER A 51 -1.79 -9.72 -1.61
N VAL A 52 -3.06 -9.88 -2.00
CA VAL A 52 -4.15 -10.13 -1.07
C VAL A 52 -4.97 -11.29 -1.61
N HIS A 53 -5.12 -12.34 -0.82
CA HIS A 53 -5.84 -13.54 -1.22
C HIS A 53 -6.76 -14.02 -0.11
N GLY A 54 -7.86 -14.66 -0.50
CA GLY A 54 -8.82 -15.22 0.43
C GLY A 54 -10.09 -14.41 0.53
N ARG A 55 -11.01 -14.85 1.39
CA ARG A 55 -12.26 -14.14 1.60
C ARG A 55 -12.00 -12.82 2.31
N LYS A 56 -12.80 -11.81 1.98
CA LYS A 56 -12.64 -10.48 2.58
C LYS A 56 -12.66 -10.54 4.10
N SER A 57 -13.58 -11.31 4.69
CA SER A 57 -13.67 -11.42 6.14
C SER A 57 -12.40 -12.01 6.75
N ASP A 58 -11.80 -13.00 6.09
CA ASP A 58 -10.57 -13.62 6.58
C ASP A 58 -9.35 -12.72 6.36
N VAL A 59 -9.34 -11.97 5.28
CA VAL A 59 -8.29 -10.97 5.06
C VAL A 59 -8.34 -9.89 6.14
N LEU A 60 -9.55 -9.43 6.49
CA LEU A 60 -9.70 -8.45 7.58
C LEU A 60 -9.23 -9.05 8.92
N CYS A 61 -9.48 -10.34 9.15
CA CYS A 61 -8.98 -11.01 10.35
C CYS A 61 -7.46 -11.07 10.35
N ALA A 62 -6.84 -11.32 9.19
CA ALA A 62 -5.38 -11.32 9.09
C ALA A 62 -4.81 -9.96 9.45
N LEU A 63 -5.44 -8.88 8.97
CA LEU A 63 -5.03 -7.53 9.33
C LEU A 63 -5.21 -7.25 10.82
N ALA A 64 -6.27 -7.79 11.43
CA ALA A 64 -6.50 -7.64 12.87
C ALA A 64 -5.41 -8.37 13.67
N VAL A 65 -4.98 -9.54 13.21
CA VAL A 65 -3.87 -10.25 13.84
C VAL A 65 -2.58 -9.44 13.75
N LEU A 66 -2.33 -8.85 12.59
CA LEU A 66 -1.15 -8.00 12.41
C LEU A 66 -1.21 -6.80 13.36
N GLU A 67 -2.38 -6.16 13.47
CA GLU A 67 -2.56 -5.03 14.36
C GLU A 67 -2.32 -5.42 15.82
N ASN A 68 -2.90 -6.53 16.24
CA ASN A 68 -2.76 -6.98 17.64
C ASN A 68 -1.32 -7.29 18.01
N LYS A 69 -0.53 -7.75 17.04
CA LYS A 69 0.86 -8.12 17.32
C LYS A 69 1.84 -6.96 17.16
N THR A 70 1.54 -5.99 16.32
CA THR A 70 2.55 -4.98 15.93
C THR A 70 2.06 -3.54 16.03
N GLY A 71 0.75 -3.29 16.03
CA GLY A 71 0.21 -1.94 15.97
C GLY A 71 0.47 -1.22 14.64
N LEU A 72 0.99 -1.94 13.64
CA LEU A 72 1.40 -1.30 12.40
C LEU A 72 0.22 -0.85 11.55
N VAL A 73 -0.91 -1.54 11.62
CA VAL A 73 -2.08 -1.18 10.81
C VAL A 73 -2.63 0.19 11.22
N SER A 74 -2.87 0.38 12.52
CA SER A 74 -3.38 1.67 13.01
C SER A 74 -2.37 2.78 12.83
N THR A 75 -1.09 2.49 13.04
CA THR A 75 -0.03 3.47 12.83
C THR A 75 0.03 3.90 11.37
N SER A 76 -0.04 2.93 10.45
CA SER A 76 -0.04 3.20 9.01
C SER A 76 -1.25 4.03 8.62
N ALA A 77 -2.43 3.70 9.13
CA ALA A 77 -3.65 4.44 8.84
C ALA A 77 -3.54 5.89 9.31
N ARG A 78 -2.95 6.10 10.50
CA ARG A 78 -2.77 7.46 11.02
C ARG A 78 -1.81 8.27 10.17
N ILE A 79 -0.70 7.65 9.73
CA ILE A 79 0.27 8.32 8.86
C ILE A 79 -0.37 8.67 7.52
N HIS A 80 -1.15 7.74 6.97
CA HIS A 80 -1.82 7.97 5.70
C HIS A 80 -2.82 9.12 5.80
N ALA A 81 -3.61 9.15 6.87
CA ALA A 81 -4.57 10.23 7.11
C ALA A 81 -3.87 11.58 7.23
N GLU A 82 -2.72 11.61 7.93
CA GLU A 82 -1.95 12.84 8.07
C GLU A 82 -1.39 13.29 6.72
N THR A 83 -0.91 12.36 5.92
CA THR A 83 -0.41 12.66 4.58
C THR A 83 -1.50 13.27 3.71
N LEU A 84 -2.70 12.67 3.72
CA LEU A 84 -3.83 13.19 2.96
C LEU A 84 -4.22 14.58 3.43
N ARG A 85 -4.22 14.80 4.74
CA ARG A 85 -4.54 16.11 5.31
C ARG A 85 -3.51 17.15 4.84
N GLN A 86 -2.22 16.80 4.88
CA GLN A 86 -1.16 17.70 4.46
C GLN A 86 -1.27 18.05 2.98
N MET A 87 -1.58 17.05 2.15
CA MET A 87 -1.78 17.28 0.72
C MET A 87 -2.95 18.23 0.46
N ALA A 88 -4.04 18.07 1.21
CA ALA A 88 -5.18 18.94 1.08
C ALA A 88 -4.84 20.38 1.50
N MET A 89 -4.08 20.53 2.59
CA MET A 89 -3.63 21.83 3.04
C MET A 89 -2.73 22.51 2.03
N ASP A 90 -1.78 21.77 1.47
CA ASP A 90 -0.88 22.29 0.44
C ASP A 90 -1.64 22.74 -0.80
N LYS A 91 -2.65 21.96 -1.18
CA LYS A 91 -3.48 22.29 -2.34
C LYS A 91 -4.26 23.59 -2.10
N LEU A 92 -4.82 23.74 -0.90
CA LEU A 92 -5.52 24.98 -0.55
C LEU A 92 -4.58 26.17 -0.56
N ARG A 93 -3.37 25.98 -0.03
CA ARG A 93 -2.39 27.04 0.08
C ARG A 93 -1.90 27.50 -1.27
N SER A 94 -1.77 26.57 -2.22
CA SER A 94 -1.26 26.89 -3.54
C SER A 94 -2.36 27.27 -4.53
N ALA A 95 -3.62 27.14 -4.15
CA ALA A 95 -4.73 27.50 -5.04
C ALA A 95 -4.79 29.02 -5.16
N PRO A 96 -4.57 29.59 -6.34
CA PRO A 96 -4.59 31.03 -6.51
C PRO A 96 -5.99 31.54 -6.30
N GLY A 97 -6.13 32.38 -5.36
CA GLY A 97 -7.38 33.01 -5.12
C GLY A 97 -8.52 32.28 -5.77
N ASN A 98 -8.47 31.30 -5.71
CA ASN A 98 -9.54 30.63 -6.35
C ASN A 98 -10.80 31.40 -6.32
N ASP A 99 -9.67 31.93 -6.13
CA ASP A 99 -10.10 32.34 -6.30
C ASP A 99 -10.78 32.50 -6.97
N LYS A 100 -10.85 32.80 -7.35
CA LYS A 100 -11.50 32.93 -8.07
C LYS A 100 -12.36 32.57 -8.41
N SER A 101 -12.56 32.93 -8.38
CA SER A 101 -13.24 32.55 -8.62
C SER A 101 -13.94 32.42 -9.00
N ASP A 102 -13.82 32.77 -9.14
CA ASP A 102 -14.36 32.47 -9.45
C ASP A 102 -15.03 32.29 -9.92
N ASP A 103 -14.96 32.67 -9.99
CA ASP A 103 -15.49 32.51 -10.29
C ASP A 103 -16.11 32.26 -10.84
N ASP A 104 -15.94 32.56 -10.95
CA ASP A 104 -16.46 32.30 -11.28
C ASP A 104 -17.16 31.89 -11.68
N THR A 105 -17.01 32.16 -11.82
CA THR A 105 -17.57 31.72 -11.95
C THR A 105 -18.30 31.32 -12.05
N ALA A 106 -18.31 31.65 -12.18
CA ALA A 106 -18.79 31.24 -12.03
C ALA A 106 -19.39 30.84 -12.09
N ASN A 107 -19.47 31.15 -12.13
CA ASN A 107 -19.84 30.82 -12.11
C ASN A 107 -20.15 30.56 -11.88
#